data_20c138694e3a2e8829f2a78740c572b4
#
_entry.id   20c138694e3a2e8829f2a78740c572b4
#
_cell.length_a   1.000
_cell.length_b   1.000
_cell.length_c   1.000
_cell.angle_alpha   90.00
_cell.angle_beta   90.00
_cell.angle_gamma   90.00
#
_symmetry.space_group_name_H-M   'P 1'
#
loop_
_entity.id
_entity.type
_entity.pdbx_description
1 polymer ?
#
loop_
_entity_poly.entity_id
_entity_poly.type
_entity_poly.pdbx_seq_one_letter_code
_entity_poly.pdbx_strand_id
1 'polypeptide(L)'
;MLQMIRKENLEAMIKAIGYIQSSRAKVFEKKFSQFDCAIEVDFNGNGSINYPEDKGMKITRKTTCNFSQPENFVVLECITRLMDKGYRPEHIELEKEWTLGHSDKGGFADILVKDADGKTLFIVECKTSGNEYKKELNNTLNDGGQLFSYWKQEGLCKWLSLYASDFDGTNVSYTTETIDCSDDANILATAKKDPSILMPAQQKTYLLSGMKPTIKDYVVI
;
A
#
# COMPACT_ATOMS: atom_id res chain seq x y z
N MET A 1 5.10 22.80 5.39
CA MET A 1 6.17 22.11 4.62
C MET A 1 5.91 20.63 4.73
N LEU A 2 5.84 19.89 3.62
CA LEU A 2 5.65 18.45 3.62
C LEU A 2 6.81 17.76 4.34
N GLN A 3 6.50 16.80 5.18
CA GLN A 3 7.47 16.06 6.00
C GLN A 3 7.23 14.56 5.84
N MET A 4 8.32 13.82 5.77
CA MET A 4 8.25 12.36 5.85
C MET A 4 7.55 11.93 7.15
N ILE A 5 6.67 10.95 7.08
CA ILE A 5 6.01 10.39 8.24
C ILE A 5 7.04 9.61 9.06
N ARG A 6 7.11 9.93 10.35
CA ARG A 6 8.04 9.34 11.30
C ARG A 6 7.33 9.08 12.62
N LYS A 7 7.98 8.36 13.53
CA LYS A 7 7.44 8.07 14.86
C LYS A 7 7.03 9.35 15.61
N GLU A 8 7.80 10.43 15.44
CA GLU A 8 7.60 11.70 16.15
C GLU A 8 6.33 12.45 15.72
N ASN A 9 5.91 12.30 14.47
CA ASN A 9 4.70 12.93 13.95
C ASN A 9 3.56 11.94 13.65
N LEU A 10 3.77 10.65 13.94
CA LEU A 10 2.82 9.58 13.65
C LEU A 10 1.47 9.80 14.34
N GLU A 11 1.47 10.17 15.62
CA GLU A 11 0.23 10.41 16.36
C GLU A 11 -0.62 11.53 15.73
N ALA A 12 0.03 12.62 15.33
CA ALA A 12 -0.66 13.72 14.65
C ALA A 12 -1.17 13.27 13.27
N MET A 13 -0.37 12.50 12.54
CA MET A 13 -0.73 11.99 11.23
C MET A 13 -1.95 11.07 11.29
N ILE A 14 -1.96 10.06 12.19
CA ILE A 14 -3.10 9.14 12.29
C ILE A 14 -4.39 9.85 12.72
N LYS A 15 -4.30 10.86 13.61
CA LYS A 15 -5.45 11.71 13.95
C LYS A 15 -5.99 12.46 12.73
N ALA A 16 -5.11 12.97 11.87
CA ALA A 16 -5.50 13.67 10.65
C ALA A 16 -6.25 12.76 9.65
N ILE A 17 -5.98 11.46 9.65
CA ILE A 17 -6.68 10.48 8.81
C ILE A 17 -7.82 9.74 9.54
N GLY A 18 -8.26 10.26 10.70
CA GLY A 18 -9.48 9.84 11.36
C GLY A 18 -9.33 8.79 12.46
N TYR A 19 -8.11 8.54 12.96
CA TYR A 19 -7.95 7.73 14.16
C TYR A 19 -8.32 8.53 15.41
N ILE A 20 -9.03 7.89 16.32
CA ILE A 20 -9.41 8.44 17.61
C ILE A 20 -8.76 7.65 18.73
N GLN A 21 -8.48 8.30 19.85
CA GLN A 21 -7.96 7.60 21.01
C GLN A 21 -9.02 6.63 21.57
N SER A 22 -8.63 5.37 21.76
CA SER A 22 -9.48 4.37 22.38
C SER A 22 -9.58 4.57 23.91
N SER A 23 -10.32 3.71 24.58
CA SER A 23 -10.36 3.68 26.07
C SER A 23 -9.02 3.29 26.70
N ARG A 24 -8.12 2.67 25.93
CA ARG A 24 -6.76 2.31 26.36
C ARG A 24 -5.81 3.48 26.17
N ALA A 25 -5.00 3.78 27.19
CA ALA A 25 -4.02 4.87 27.11
C ALA A 25 -3.02 4.63 25.98
N LYS A 26 -2.75 5.67 25.17
CA LYS A 26 -1.82 5.67 24.03
C LYS A 26 -2.17 4.65 22.91
N VAL A 27 -3.43 4.24 22.84
CA VAL A 27 -3.95 3.40 21.74
C VAL A 27 -4.95 4.20 20.96
N PHE A 28 -4.76 4.24 19.65
CA PHE A 28 -5.64 4.91 18.70
C PHE A 28 -6.27 3.87 17.78
N GLU A 29 -7.53 4.08 17.42
CA GLU A 29 -8.25 3.20 16.52
C GLU A 29 -8.98 3.98 15.45
N LYS A 30 -9.09 3.39 14.26
CA LYS A 30 -10.00 3.84 13.22
C LYS A 30 -10.93 2.70 12.86
N LYS A 31 -12.25 2.95 13.03
CA LYS A 31 -13.31 1.98 12.74
C LYS A 31 -13.76 2.09 11.29
N PHE A 32 -13.91 0.94 10.67
CA PHE A 32 -14.47 0.78 9.33
C PHE A 32 -15.79 0.04 9.46
N SER A 33 -16.86 0.81 9.74
CA SER A 33 -18.18 0.26 10.09
C SER A 33 -18.75 -0.63 8.97
N GLN A 34 -18.44 -0.33 7.71
CA GLN A 34 -18.84 -1.11 6.55
C GLN A 34 -18.25 -2.53 6.53
N PHE A 35 -17.19 -2.78 7.32
CA PHE A 35 -16.51 -4.08 7.41
C PHE A 35 -16.53 -4.66 8.83
N ASP A 36 -17.19 -3.96 9.75
CA ASP A 36 -17.22 -4.35 11.18
C ASP A 36 -15.82 -4.64 11.74
N CYS A 37 -14.87 -3.74 11.49
CA CYS A 37 -13.49 -3.88 11.94
C CYS A 37 -12.85 -2.54 12.29
N ALA A 38 -11.63 -2.61 12.84
CA ALA A 38 -10.81 -1.45 13.11
C ALA A 38 -9.32 -1.75 12.80
N ILE A 39 -8.56 -0.71 12.52
CA ILE A 39 -7.10 -0.73 12.61
C ILE A 39 -6.73 -0.01 13.91
N GLU A 40 -5.85 -0.62 14.70
CA GLU A 40 -5.35 -0.04 15.94
C GLU A 40 -3.87 0.31 15.81
N VAL A 41 -3.48 1.44 16.41
CA VAL A 41 -2.09 1.88 16.54
C VAL A 41 -1.81 2.05 18.04
N ASP A 42 -0.96 1.20 18.57
CA ASP A 42 -0.59 1.17 19.98
C ASP A 42 0.82 1.76 20.18
N PHE A 43 0.90 2.87 20.89
CA PHE A 43 2.17 3.57 21.20
C PHE A 43 2.84 3.07 22.46
N ASN A 44 2.30 2.07 23.15
CA ASN A 44 2.92 1.49 24.32
C ASN A 44 4.14 0.64 23.94
N GLY A 45 5.15 0.59 24.79
CA GLY A 45 6.37 -0.17 24.54
C GLY A 45 7.09 0.29 23.26
N ASN A 46 7.37 -0.63 22.36
CA ASN A 46 8.05 -0.35 21.08
C ASN A 46 7.10 0.18 19.98
N GLY A 47 5.81 0.14 20.24
CA GLY A 47 4.76 0.48 19.29
C GLY A 47 4.37 -0.67 18.37
N SER A 48 3.07 -0.81 18.12
CA SER A 48 2.53 -1.81 17.18
C SER A 48 1.38 -1.26 16.35
N ILE A 49 1.17 -1.87 15.20
CA ILE A 49 0.04 -1.64 14.29
C ILE A 49 -0.71 -2.95 14.17
N ASN A 50 -1.98 -2.95 14.56
CA ASN A 50 -2.83 -4.13 14.55
C ASN A 50 -3.87 -3.98 13.43
N TYR A 51 -3.69 -4.77 12.39
CA TYR A 51 -4.60 -4.85 11.26
C TYR A 51 -5.69 -5.91 11.49
N PRO A 52 -6.85 -5.84 10.82
CA PRO A 52 -7.99 -6.72 11.05
C PRO A 52 -7.81 -8.12 10.43
N GLU A 53 -6.88 -8.91 10.97
CA GLU A 53 -6.64 -10.30 10.57
C GLU A 53 -7.87 -11.19 10.84
N ASP A 54 -8.63 -10.89 11.88
CA ASP A 54 -9.89 -11.57 12.23
C ASP A 54 -10.99 -11.36 11.18
N LYS A 55 -10.86 -10.35 10.33
CA LYS A 55 -11.74 -10.08 9.17
C LYS A 55 -11.12 -10.51 7.84
N GLY A 56 -10.10 -11.35 7.89
CA GLY A 56 -9.51 -11.99 6.72
C GLY A 56 -8.34 -11.27 6.07
N MET A 57 -7.90 -10.11 6.59
CA MET A 57 -6.66 -9.50 6.11
C MET A 57 -5.50 -10.46 6.36
N LYS A 58 -4.73 -10.74 5.34
CA LYS A 58 -3.57 -11.64 5.46
C LYS A 58 -2.31 -10.86 5.73
N ILE A 59 -1.51 -11.34 6.66
CA ILE A 59 -0.20 -10.76 6.98
C ILE A 59 0.81 -11.90 7.00
N THR A 60 1.64 -11.99 5.97
CA THR A 60 2.62 -13.07 5.83
C THR A 60 3.77 -12.87 6.82
N ARG A 61 4.18 -11.62 7.04
CA ARG A 61 5.21 -11.24 8.01
C ARG A 61 4.75 -10.04 8.82
N LYS A 62 5.21 -9.96 10.09
CA LYS A 62 4.85 -8.85 10.99
C LYS A 62 5.83 -7.66 10.90
N THR A 63 6.58 -7.54 9.81
CA THR A 63 7.56 -6.46 9.63
C THR A 63 6.92 -5.09 9.53
N THR A 64 5.75 -4.99 8.89
CA THR A 64 4.95 -3.75 8.78
C THR A 64 4.04 -3.48 9.98
N CYS A 65 3.99 -4.39 10.97
CA CYS A 65 3.11 -4.28 12.14
C CYS A 65 3.75 -3.58 13.34
N ASN A 66 4.81 -2.80 13.16
CA ASN A 66 5.56 -2.16 14.24
C ASN A 66 6.14 -0.80 13.81
N PHE A 67 6.81 -0.10 14.73
CA PHE A 67 7.37 1.23 14.49
C PHE A 67 8.86 1.22 14.14
N SER A 68 9.41 0.09 13.68
CA SER A 68 10.84 -0.05 13.44
C SER A 68 11.33 0.72 12.20
N GLN A 69 10.44 0.90 11.20
CA GLN A 69 10.77 1.58 9.95
C GLN A 69 9.72 2.65 9.61
N PRO A 70 10.12 3.84 9.14
CA PRO A 70 9.17 4.86 8.70
C PRO A 70 8.27 4.42 7.55
N GLU A 71 8.72 3.50 6.72
CA GLU A 71 7.95 2.91 5.62
C GLU A 71 6.68 2.21 6.11
N ASN A 72 6.71 1.61 7.33
CA ASN A 72 5.54 0.98 7.93
C ASN A 72 4.39 1.98 8.14
N PHE A 73 4.69 3.26 8.32
CA PHE A 73 3.68 4.31 8.47
C PHE A 73 3.07 4.72 7.12
N VAL A 74 3.85 4.59 6.05
CA VAL A 74 3.34 4.76 4.68
C VAL A 74 2.39 3.60 4.33
N VAL A 75 2.76 2.37 4.69
CA VAL A 75 1.88 1.20 4.55
C VAL A 75 0.59 1.40 5.34
N LEU A 76 0.66 1.84 6.60
CA LEU A 76 -0.52 2.13 7.43
C LEU A 76 -1.44 3.15 6.76
N GLU A 77 -0.89 4.23 6.25
CA GLU A 77 -1.66 5.28 5.57
C GLU A 77 -2.32 4.75 4.30
N CYS A 78 -1.57 4.02 3.48
CA CYS A 78 -2.10 3.43 2.24
C CYS A 78 -3.24 2.44 2.53
N ILE A 79 -3.08 1.52 3.49
CA ILE A 79 -4.14 0.58 3.90
C ILE A 79 -5.36 1.32 4.43
N THR A 80 -5.17 2.34 5.26
CA THR A 80 -6.28 3.16 5.77
C THR A 80 -7.07 3.77 4.62
N ARG A 81 -6.38 4.32 3.64
CA ARG A 81 -6.99 4.91 2.44
C ARG A 81 -7.72 3.87 1.57
N LEU A 82 -7.14 2.69 1.37
CA LEU A 82 -7.78 1.60 0.64
C LEU A 82 -9.09 1.18 1.31
N MET A 83 -9.08 0.98 2.62
CA MET A 83 -10.27 0.60 3.37
C MET A 83 -11.32 1.72 3.38
N ASP A 84 -10.92 2.98 3.48
CA ASP A 84 -11.84 4.13 3.31
C ASP A 84 -12.51 4.15 1.93
N LYS A 85 -11.82 3.65 0.90
CA LYS A 85 -12.34 3.53 -0.47
C LYS A 85 -13.25 2.31 -0.67
N GLY A 86 -13.32 1.43 0.30
CA GLY A 86 -14.20 0.26 0.27
C GLY A 86 -13.49 -1.05 -0.07
N TYR A 87 -12.16 -1.08 -0.13
CA TYR A 87 -11.42 -2.34 -0.26
C TYR A 87 -11.55 -3.12 1.04
N ARG A 88 -11.97 -4.37 0.92
CA ARG A 88 -12.32 -5.23 2.05
C ARG A 88 -11.06 -5.86 2.65
N PRO A 89 -11.00 -6.04 4.00
CA PRO A 89 -9.84 -6.67 4.64
C PRO A 89 -9.44 -8.01 4.02
N GLU A 90 -10.40 -8.89 3.73
CA GLU A 90 -10.16 -10.23 3.19
C GLU A 90 -9.54 -10.23 1.78
N HIS A 91 -9.54 -9.10 1.09
CA HIS A 91 -8.92 -8.94 -0.21
C HIS A 91 -7.52 -8.32 -0.13
N ILE A 92 -7.05 -7.97 1.07
CA ILE A 92 -5.76 -7.32 1.29
C ILE A 92 -4.79 -8.31 1.92
N GLU A 93 -3.60 -8.40 1.33
CA GLU A 93 -2.50 -9.21 1.86
C GLU A 93 -1.27 -8.31 2.02
N LEU A 94 -0.69 -8.29 3.25
CA LEU A 94 0.52 -7.55 3.57
C LEU A 94 1.73 -8.47 3.54
N GLU A 95 2.86 -7.92 3.13
CA GLU A 95 4.14 -8.66 3.07
C GLU A 95 4.02 -9.97 2.30
N LYS A 96 3.35 -9.92 1.15
CA LYS A 96 3.21 -11.09 0.28
C LYS A 96 4.59 -11.59 -0.13
N GLU A 97 4.89 -12.82 0.22
CA GLU A 97 6.12 -13.50 -0.15
C GLU A 97 5.93 -14.39 -1.37
N TRP A 98 6.91 -14.37 -2.28
CA TRP A 98 7.04 -15.36 -3.34
C TRP A 98 8.32 -16.14 -3.15
N THR A 99 8.23 -17.45 -3.19
CA THR A 99 9.40 -18.34 -3.20
C THR A 99 9.97 -18.38 -4.61
N LEU A 100 11.11 -17.76 -4.81
CA LEU A 100 11.94 -18.00 -6.00
C LEU A 100 12.61 -19.37 -5.82
N GLY A 101 12.56 -20.22 -6.88
CA GLY A 101 13.10 -21.59 -6.80
C GLY A 101 14.51 -21.66 -6.22
N HIS A 102 14.93 -22.80 -5.88
CA HIS A 102 16.11 -23.36 -5.16
C HIS A 102 17.26 -22.49 -4.60
N SER A 103 17.37 -21.18 -4.81
CA SER A 103 18.58 -20.45 -4.36
C SER A 103 18.40 -19.03 -3.84
N ASP A 104 17.28 -18.31 -4.05
CA ASP A 104 17.24 -16.90 -3.70
C ASP A 104 16.02 -16.50 -2.89
N LYS A 105 16.25 -15.56 -1.96
CA LYS A 105 15.22 -14.93 -1.14
C LYS A 105 14.19 -14.28 -2.06
N GLY A 106 12.96 -14.75 -2.00
CA GLY A 106 11.82 -14.14 -2.66
C GLY A 106 11.66 -12.68 -2.24
N GLY A 107 11.20 -11.83 -3.15
CA GLY A 107 10.80 -10.47 -2.81
C GLY A 107 9.52 -10.48 -1.97
N PHE A 108 9.30 -9.39 -1.23
CA PHE A 108 8.06 -9.17 -0.48
C PHE A 108 7.41 -7.91 -1.02
N ALA A 109 6.14 -8.00 -1.44
CA ALA A 109 5.37 -6.81 -1.74
C ALA A 109 4.71 -6.29 -0.48
N ASP A 110 4.77 -4.99 -0.26
CA ASP A 110 4.18 -4.38 0.94
C ASP A 110 2.69 -4.63 1.01
N ILE A 111 1.98 -4.39 -0.10
CA ILE A 111 0.52 -4.56 -0.18
C ILE A 111 0.15 -5.26 -1.49
N LEU A 112 -0.65 -6.31 -1.39
CA LEU A 112 -1.30 -6.96 -2.53
C LEU A 112 -2.81 -6.91 -2.32
N VAL A 113 -3.54 -6.49 -3.35
CA VAL A 113 -5.01 -6.46 -3.32
C VAL A 113 -5.57 -7.40 -4.38
N LYS A 114 -6.55 -8.20 -3.97
CA LYS A 114 -7.25 -9.17 -4.82
C LYS A 114 -8.64 -8.67 -5.19
N ASP A 115 -9.13 -9.15 -6.32
CA ASP A 115 -10.53 -9.04 -6.70
C ASP A 115 -11.39 -10.11 -5.99
N ALA A 116 -12.68 -10.13 -6.30
CA ALA A 116 -13.63 -11.08 -5.73
C ALA A 116 -13.37 -12.54 -6.13
N ASP A 117 -12.71 -12.76 -7.27
CA ASP A 117 -12.34 -14.08 -7.75
C ASP A 117 -11.01 -14.56 -7.13
N GLY A 118 -10.41 -13.75 -6.26
CA GLY A 118 -9.12 -14.01 -5.63
C GLY A 118 -7.90 -13.77 -6.53
N LYS A 119 -8.11 -13.13 -7.70
CA LYS A 119 -7.02 -12.76 -8.61
C LYS A 119 -6.38 -11.46 -8.13
N THR A 120 -5.09 -11.32 -8.36
CA THR A 120 -4.36 -10.10 -8.01
C THR A 120 -4.81 -8.94 -8.87
N LEU A 121 -5.45 -7.97 -8.23
CA LEU A 121 -5.92 -6.75 -8.88
C LEU A 121 -4.78 -5.75 -9.03
N PHE A 122 -4.09 -5.45 -7.94
CA PHE A 122 -2.89 -4.62 -7.96
C PHE A 122 -1.92 -4.92 -6.81
N ILE A 123 -0.68 -4.52 -7.02
CA ILE A 123 0.40 -4.60 -6.04
C ILE A 123 0.89 -3.17 -5.77
N VAL A 124 1.11 -2.84 -4.51
CA VAL A 124 1.66 -1.55 -4.10
C VAL A 124 2.99 -1.79 -3.38
N GLU A 125 4.00 -1.07 -3.84
CA GLU A 125 5.27 -0.91 -3.15
C GLU A 125 5.29 0.46 -2.49
N CYS A 126 5.45 0.50 -1.19
CA CYS A 126 5.49 1.71 -0.39
C CYS A 126 6.93 2.15 -0.17
N LYS A 127 7.18 3.45 -0.27
CA LYS A 127 8.47 4.05 0.05
C LYS A 127 8.28 5.32 0.86
N THR A 128 9.24 5.61 1.72
CA THR A 128 9.26 6.94 2.34
C THR A 128 9.44 8.00 1.26
N SER A 129 8.76 9.12 1.43
CA SER A 129 8.81 10.22 0.47
C SER A 129 10.22 10.80 0.30
N GLY A 130 10.45 11.47 -0.81
CA GLY A 130 11.74 12.08 -1.12
C GLY A 130 12.70 11.13 -1.83
N ASN A 131 13.89 10.91 -1.26
CA ASN A 131 14.97 10.22 -1.96
C ASN A 131 14.67 8.74 -2.22
N GLU A 132 14.09 8.03 -1.25
CA GLU A 132 13.78 6.59 -1.41
C GLU A 132 12.73 6.38 -2.50
N TYR A 133 11.67 7.19 -2.49
CA TYR A 133 10.65 7.15 -3.55
C TYR A 133 11.26 7.43 -4.93
N LYS A 134 12.06 8.49 -5.05
CA LYS A 134 12.70 8.87 -6.34
C LYS A 134 13.65 7.79 -6.84
N LYS A 135 14.41 7.20 -5.93
CA LYS A 135 15.33 6.11 -6.25
C LYS A 135 14.56 4.90 -6.79
N GLU A 136 13.49 4.48 -6.10
CA GLU A 136 12.71 3.34 -6.54
C GLU A 136 11.94 3.62 -7.83
N LEU A 137 11.43 4.83 -8.02
CA LEU A 137 10.83 5.24 -9.30
C LEU A 137 11.84 5.12 -10.45
N ASN A 138 13.06 5.59 -10.25
CA ASN A 138 14.11 5.45 -11.26
C ASN A 138 14.46 3.98 -11.52
N ASN A 139 14.54 3.15 -10.49
CA ASN A 139 14.78 1.70 -10.64
C ASN A 139 13.64 1.07 -11.45
N THR A 140 12.40 1.38 -11.10
CA THR A 140 11.21 0.86 -11.80
C THR A 140 11.21 1.23 -13.28
N LEU A 141 11.55 2.47 -13.62
CA LEU A 141 11.63 2.95 -15.00
C LEU A 141 12.86 2.45 -15.77
N ASN A 142 13.92 2.04 -15.08
CA ASN A 142 15.16 1.60 -15.73
C ASN A 142 15.21 0.10 -16.01
N ASP A 143 14.74 -0.73 -15.08
CA ASP A 143 14.86 -2.20 -15.15
C ASP A 143 13.65 -2.92 -14.53
N GLY A 144 12.57 -2.19 -14.22
CA GLY A 144 11.36 -2.70 -13.61
C GLY A 144 11.38 -2.73 -12.08
N GLY A 145 12.53 -2.53 -11.44
CA GLY A 145 12.65 -2.48 -9.98
C GLY A 145 12.02 -3.70 -9.28
N GLN A 146 11.64 -3.50 -8.03
CA GLN A 146 10.95 -4.51 -7.22
C GLN A 146 9.58 -4.87 -7.78
N LEU A 147 8.80 -3.89 -8.24
CA LEU A 147 7.43 -4.08 -8.72
C LEU A 147 7.32 -5.11 -9.86
N PHE A 148 8.23 -5.05 -10.83
CA PHE A 148 8.21 -5.99 -11.97
C PHE A 148 8.66 -7.40 -11.57
N SER A 149 9.50 -7.54 -10.55
CA SER A 149 9.83 -8.86 -10.03
C SER A 149 8.61 -9.54 -9.41
N TYR A 150 7.73 -8.78 -8.75
CA TYR A 150 6.47 -9.26 -8.20
C TYR A 150 5.47 -9.62 -9.30
N TRP A 151 5.34 -8.75 -10.32
CA TRP A 151 4.48 -9.01 -11.47
C TRP A 151 4.82 -10.32 -12.18
N LYS A 152 6.11 -10.59 -12.41
CA LYS A 152 6.55 -11.84 -13.03
C LYS A 152 6.16 -13.09 -12.24
N GLN A 153 5.99 -12.97 -10.94
CA GLN A 153 5.62 -14.07 -10.06
C GLN A 153 4.10 -14.24 -9.92
N GLU A 154 3.35 -13.15 -9.91
CA GLU A 154 1.88 -13.17 -9.85
C GLU A 154 1.22 -13.49 -11.20
N GLY A 155 1.87 -13.18 -12.30
CA GLY A 155 1.46 -13.59 -13.66
C GLY A 155 0.19 -12.94 -14.21
N LEU A 156 -0.69 -12.38 -13.40
CA LEU A 156 -1.99 -11.80 -13.80
C LEU A 156 -2.34 -10.51 -13.06
N CYS A 157 -1.36 -9.85 -12.43
CA CYS A 157 -1.58 -8.57 -11.78
C CYS A 157 -1.98 -7.51 -12.80
N LYS A 158 -3.05 -6.77 -12.55
CA LYS A 158 -3.57 -5.77 -13.46
C LYS A 158 -2.84 -4.44 -13.37
N TRP A 159 -2.46 -4.02 -12.15
CA TRP A 159 -1.73 -2.77 -11.93
C TRP A 159 -0.61 -2.93 -10.91
N LEU A 160 0.46 -2.20 -11.17
CA LEU A 160 1.59 -2.04 -10.24
C LEU A 160 1.66 -0.57 -9.80
N SER A 161 1.78 -0.31 -8.51
CA SER A 161 1.82 1.04 -7.98
C SER A 161 3.03 1.24 -7.06
N LEU A 162 3.78 2.31 -7.30
CA LEU A 162 4.76 2.84 -6.35
C LEU A 162 4.08 3.96 -5.56
N TYR A 163 4.15 3.91 -4.25
CA TYR A 163 3.39 4.78 -3.36
C TYR A 163 4.26 5.43 -2.28
N ALA A 164 4.00 6.69 -1.99
CA ALA A 164 4.57 7.38 -0.84
C ALA A 164 3.55 8.35 -0.25
N SER A 165 3.67 8.63 1.03
CA SER A 165 2.85 9.65 1.71
C SER A 165 3.68 10.60 2.56
N ASP A 166 3.16 11.82 2.70
CA ASP A 166 3.74 12.93 3.46
C ASP A 166 2.71 13.54 4.39
N PHE A 167 3.19 14.20 5.42
CA PHE A 167 2.38 14.93 6.38
C PHE A 167 2.89 16.36 6.55
N ASP A 168 2.02 17.36 6.44
CA ASP A 168 2.39 18.77 6.60
C ASP A 168 2.19 19.32 8.01
N GLY A 169 1.79 18.46 8.95
CA GLY A 169 1.41 18.81 10.33
C GLY A 169 -0.10 18.91 10.52
N THR A 170 -0.88 18.92 9.44
CA THR A 170 -2.34 19.02 9.46
C THR A 170 -2.98 18.00 8.50
N ASN A 171 -2.47 17.91 7.28
CA ASN A 171 -3.03 17.09 6.21
C ASN A 171 -2.03 16.04 5.75
N VAL A 172 -2.55 14.88 5.40
CA VAL A 172 -1.77 13.82 4.74
C VAL A 172 -1.99 13.91 3.24
N SER A 173 -0.89 13.99 2.51
CA SER A 173 -0.85 13.90 1.06
C SER A 173 -0.13 12.62 0.62
N TYR A 174 -0.36 12.19 -0.60
CA TYR A 174 0.31 11.03 -1.16
C TYR A 174 0.75 11.29 -2.60
N THR A 175 1.75 10.54 -3.02
CA THR A 175 2.24 10.49 -4.40
C THR A 175 2.21 9.02 -4.83
N THR A 176 1.71 8.77 -6.02
CA THR A 176 1.70 7.42 -6.59
C THR A 176 2.03 7.44 -8.07
N GLU A 177 2.79 6.45 -8.51
CA GLU A 177 2.99 6.11 -9.92
C GLU A 177 2.43 4.70 -10.15
N THR A 178 1.60 4.55 -11.18
CA THR A 178 0.91 3.28 -11.45
C THR A 178 1.12 2.89 -12.91
N ILE A 179 1.36 1.60 -13.12
CA ILE A 179 1.58 0.98 -14.44
C ILE A 179 0.41 0.03 -14.70
N ASP A 180 -0.21 0.16 -15.85
CA ASP A 180 -1.21 -0.79 -16.35
C ASP A 180 -0.50 -1.99 -16.98
N CYS A 181 -0.60 -3.14 -16.33
CA CYS A 181 0.01 -4.39 -16.77
C CYS A 181 -0.93 -5.25 -17.64
N SER A 182 -2.11 -4.76 -17.96
CA SER A 182 -3.02 -5.45 -18.89
C SER A 182 -2.54 -5.37 -20.35
N ASP A 183 -1.55 -4.50 -20.65
CA ASP A 183 -0.91 -4.37 -21.93
C ASP A 183 0.56 -4.81 -21.86
N ASP A 184 0.92 -5.88 -22.55
CA ASP A 184 2.29 -6.37 -22.66
C ASP A 184 3.28 -5.31 -23.18
N ALA A 185 2.80 -4.36 -24.01
CA ALA A 185 3.61 -3.27 -24.52
C ALA A 185 4.15 -2.37 -23.39
N ASN A 186 3.37 -2.14 -22.32
CA ASN A 186 3.80 -1.38 -21.16
C ASN A 186 4.96 -2.07 -20.43
N ILE A 187 4.89 -3.39 -20.34
CA ILE A 187 5.95 -4.19 -19.70
C ILE A 187 7.25 -4.11 -20.50
N LEU A 188 7.15 -4.22 -21.83
CA LEU A 188 8.31 -4.10 -22.72
C LEU A 188 8.87 -2.68 -22.76
N ALA A 189 8.02 -1.65 -22.67
CA ALA A 189 8.44 -0.26 -22.68
C ALA A 189 9.23 0.12 -21.43
N THR A 190 8.99 -0.53 -20.29
CA THR A 190 9.76 -0.31 -19.06
C THR A 190 11.25 -0.56 -19.26
N ALA A 191 11.60 -1.63 -19.97
CA ALA A 191 12.99 -1.93 -20.31
C ALA A 191 13.65 -0.83 -21.18
N LYS A 192 12.86 0.03 -21.83
CA LYS A 192 13.30 1.16 -22.63
C LYS A 192 13.34 2.50 -21.87
N LYS A 193 13.06 2.49 -20.58
CA LYS A 193 13.02 3.69 -19.74
C LYS A 193 11.99 4.72 -20.19
N ASP A 194 10.85 4.27 -20.68
CA ASP A 194 9.81 5.12 -21.21
C ASP A 194 8.80 5.51 -20.11
N PRO A 195 8.81 6.77 -19.63
CA PRO A 195 7.88 7.21 -18.60
C PRO A 195 6.42 7.29 -19.08
N SER A 196 6.14 7.15 -20.37
CA SER A 196 4.77 7.15 -20.90
C SER A 196 3.95 5.94 -20.46
N ILE A 197 4.61 4.89 -19.96
CA ILE A 197 3.93 3.72 -19.37
C ILE A 197 3.20 4.04 -18.07
N LEU A 198 3.55 5.15 -17.42
CA LEU A 198 2.90 5.55 -16.18
C LEU A 198 1.49 6.05 -16.47
N MET A 199 0.55 5.60 -15.67
CA MET A 199 -0.84 6.04 -15.81
C MET A 199 -0.97 7.56 -15.67
N PRO A 200 -1.81 8.22 -16.49
CA PRO A 200 -2.17 9.61 -16.30
C PRO A 200 -2.71 9.88 -14.88
N ALA A 201 -2.51 11.09 -14.39
CA ALA A 201 -2.90 11.47 -13.03
C ALA A 201 -4.38 11.18 -12.72
N GLN A 202 -5.29 11.34 -13.70
CA GLN A 202 -6.71 11.05 -13.55
C GLN A 202 -6.99 9.55 -13.31
N GLN A 203 -6.26 8.66 -13.99
CA GLN A 203 -6.39 7.20 -13.78
C GLN A 203 -5.76 6.77 -12.45
N LYS A 204 -4.64 7.38 -12.04
CA LYS A 204 -4.06 7.14 -10.71
C LYS A 204 -5.04 7.53 -9.60
N THR A 205 -5.70 8.65 -9.77
CA THR A 205 -6.75 9.13 -8.86
C THR A 205 -7.89 8.12 -8.75
N TYR A 206 -8.25 7.45 -9.82
CA TYR A 206 -9.26 6.39 -9.84
C TYR A 206 -8.91 5.23 -8.90
N LEU A 207 -7.68 4.73 -8.94
CA LEU A 207 -7.27 3.55 -8.15
C LEU A 207 -7.17 3.84 -6.65
N LEU A 208 -6.62 4.98 -6.26
CA LEU A 208 -6.23 5.24 -4.87
C LEU A 208 -6.95 6.42 -4.20
N SER A 209 -7.62 7.30 -4.92
CA SER A 209 -8.22 8.49 -4.30
C SER A 209 -9.63 8.89 -4.75
N GLY A 210 -10.03 8.59 -5.96
CA GLY A 210 -11.21 9.23 -6.55
C GLY A 210 -12.49 8.43 -6.53
N MET A 211 -12.47 7.25 -7.09
CA MET A 211 -13.67 6.45 -7.31
C MET A 211 -13.63 5.16 -6.51
N LYS A 212 -14.78 4.71 -6.06
CA LYS A 212 -14.94 3.33 -5.60
C LYS A 212 -14.60 2.41 -6.78
N PRO A 213 -13.88 1.30 -6.55
CA PRO A 213 -13.72 0.27 -7.56
C PRO A 213 -15.09 -0.10 -8.13
N THR A 214 -15.17 -0.34 -9.43
CA THR A 214 -16.43 -0.81 -10.01
C THR A 214 -16.72 -2.23 -9.52
N ILE A 215 -18.01 -2.60 -9.48
CA ILE A 215 -18.43 -3.96 -9.06
C ILE A 215 -17.72 -5.07 -9.86
N LYS A 216 -17.28 -4.82 -11.09
CA LYS A 216 -16.49 -5.79 -11.87
C LYS A 216 -15.05 -5.93 -11.39
N ASP A 217 -14.49 -4.92 -10.75
CA ASP A 217 -13.09 -4.91 -10.30
C ASP A 217 -12.99 -5.27 -8.81
N TYR A 218 -14.09 -5.05 -8.07
CA TYR A 218 -14.13 -5.24 -6.63
C TYR A 218 -15.56 -5.51 -6.18
N VAL A 219 -15.81 -6.69 -5.66
CA VAL A 219 -17.14 -7.03 -5.15
C VAL A 219 -17.28 -6.51 -3.74
N VAL A 220 -18.11 -5.49 -3.59
CA VAL A 220 -18.73 -5.13 -2.34
C VAL A 220 -20.01 -5.94 -2.25
N ILE A 221 -19.96 -7.08 -1.58
CA ILE A 221 -21.18 -7.82 -1.19
C ILE A 221 -21.63 -7.27 0.13
#